data_019595e7a6843bd3f2e06dcbd85a3812
#
_entry.id   019595e7a6843bd3f2e06dcbd85a3812
#
_cell.length_a   1.000
_cell.length_b   1.000
_cell.length_c   1.000
_cell.angle_alpha   90.00
_cell.angle_beta   90.00
_cell.angle_gamma   90.00
#
_symmetry.space_group_name_H-M   'P 1'
#
loop_
_entity.id
_entity.type
_entity.pdbx_description
1 polymer ?
#
loop_
_entity_poly.entity_id
_entity_poly.type
_entity_poly.pdbx_seq_one_letter_code
_entity_poly.pdbx_strand_id
1 'polypeptide(L)'
;MSLSAAIIVKDEADRLDACLTSLRGLVDEIVVVDTGSTDHTVAIAEAHGAVVAHEPWQGDFAAPRNRSLDLATGDWVLYVDADEQIQGDFDDARAYLDRASACVGLRVRFVPRVGWTPFREYRLWRNRPDIRFQGHIHETVVPSIRAAADAYALHIEPFDRLTIHHYGYEGDRADKRARDEPLLIAELARHPDRPFVYDHLARVYEAAGDGERAVDTWKEGITRVRERDRLLPEDRVLYVDLIHHLLANGVIDDELEVLVDEARDQFVRTPTLELAAARLAFATGRPRDALEPLDWLVSLDDDGIIATGASYDERVFGEWAWSLLGLCRFALGDDAAAADAFGRAEQLAPGDASYGVRRRLAEARAATPAS
;
A
#
# COMPACT_ATOMS: atom_id res chain seq x y z
N MET A 1 22.42 14.19 -16.40
CA MET A 1 21.92 14.70 -15.11
C MET A 1 22.38 13.81 -13.98
N SER A 2 22.68 14.38 -12.81
CA SER A 2 23.13 13.63 -11.63
C SER A 2 21.94 13.18 -10.77
N LEU A 3 22.11 12.02 -10.10
CA LEU A 3 21.08 11.40 -9.28
C LEU A 3 21.64 11.09 -7.88
N SER A 4 21.06 11.63 -6.83
CA SER A 4 21.38 11.33 -5.44
C SER A 4 20.35 10.36 -4.85
N ALA A 5 20.81 9.30 -4.16
CA ALA A 5 19.98 8.52 -3.27
C ALA A 5 19.93 9.17 -1.89
N ALA A 6 18.72 9.36 -1.34
CA ALA A 6 18.49 9.94 -0.03
C ALA A 6 17.87 8.89 0.91
N ILE A 7 18.56 8.57 2.00
CA ILE A 7 18.25 7.44 2.90
C ILE A 7 18.32 7.92 4.34
N ILE A 8 17.40 7.47 5.18
CA ILE A 8 17.49 7.58 6.64
C ILE A 8 17.66 6.19 7.25
N VAL A 9 18.46 6.08 8.30
CA VAL A 9 18.78 4.79 8.92
C VAL A 9 18.74 4.83 10.44
N LYS A 10 18.42 3.68 11.05
CA LYS A 10 18.67 3.39 12.45
C LYS A 10 18.72 1.88 12.68
N ASP A 11 19.90 1.37 13.06
CA ASP A 11 20.13 -0.05 13.38
C ASP A 11 19.68 -0.99 12.23
N GLU A 12 20.17 -0.72 10.98
CA GLU A 12 19.84 -1.45 9.75
C GLU A 12 21.03 -2.22 9.16
N ALA A 13 22.01 -2.61 10.00
CA ALA A 13 23.23 -3.29 9.54
C ALA A 13 22.95 -4.56 8.72
N ASP A 14 21.88 -5.28 9.00
CA ASP A 14 21.53 -6.54 8.33
C ASP A 14 21.00 -6.33 6.89
N ARG A 15 20.53 -5.11 6.54
CA ARG A 15 19.81 -4.83 5.28
C ARG A 15 20.49 -3.78 4.42
N LEU A 16 21.13 -2.81 5.06
CA LEU A 16 21.68 -1.62 4.38
C LEU A 16 22.69 -1.99 3.29
N ASP A 17 23.55 -3.01 3.48
CA ASP A 17 24.52 -3.43 2.46
C ASP A 17 23.84 -3.86 1.16
N ALA A 18 22.76 -4.63 1.22
CA ALA A 18 21.99 -5.05 0.06
C ALA A 18 21.29 -3.88 -0.62
N CYS A 19 20.70 -2.95 0.16
CA CYS A 19 20.11 -1.71 -0.32
C CYS A 19 21.14 -0.91 -1.12
N LEU A 20 22.29 -0.54 -0.52
CA LEU A 20 23.32 0.27 -1.14
C LEU A 20 23.98 -0.42 -2.34
N THR A 21 24.13 -1.74 -2.29
CA THR A 21 24.62 -2.53 -3.43
C THR A 21 23.68 -2.43 -4.63
N SER A 22 22.35 -2.43 -4.41
CA SER A 22 21.36 -2.31 -5.47
C SER A 22 21.36 -0.95 -6.17
N LEU A 23 21.94 0.07 -5.56
CA LEU A 23 22.03 1.44 -6.13
C LEU A 23 23.24 1.63 -7.03
N ARG A 24 24.20 0.68 -7.04
CA ARG A 24 25.44 0.80 -7.82
C ARG A 24 25.17 0.89 -9.33
N GLY A 25 25.73 1.91 -9.96
CA GLY A 25 25.54 2.18 -11.38
C GLY A 25 24.27 2.98 -11.72
N LEU A 26 23.33 3.11 -10.77
CA LEU A 26 22.16 3.94 -10.93
C LEU A 26 22.40 5.37 -10.43
N VAL A 27 22.97 5.54 -9.24
CA VAL A 27 23.14 6.83 -8.58
C VAL A 27 24.57 7.33 -8.64
N ASP A 28 24.76 8.66 -8.62
CA ASP A 28 26.05 9.32 -8.60
C ASP A 28 26.49 9.66 -7.16
N GLU A 29 25.53 9.76 -6.24
CA GLU A 29 25.75 10.14 -4.86
C GLU A 29 24.79 9.35 -3.95
N ILE A 30 25.29 8.97 -2.77
CA ILE A 30 24.48 8.35 -1.70
C ILE A 30 24.59 9.25 -0.47
N VAL A 31 23.45 9.71 0.04
CA VAL A 31 23.34 10.47 1.28
C VAL A 31 22.60 9.62 2.30
N VAL A 32 23.21 9.38 3.44
CA VAL A 32 22.65 8.63 4.57
C VAL A 32 22.56 9.53 5.79
N VAL A 33 21.37 9.65 6.36
CA VAL A 33 21.17 10.33 7.65
C VAL A 33 20.91 9.29 8.71
N ASP A 34 21.87 9.14 9.62
CA ASP A 34 21.80 8.24 10.77
C ASP A 34 21.05 8.90 11.93
N THR A 35 20.00 8.24 12.41
CA THR A 35 19.15 8.77 13.50
C THR A 35 19.52 8.22 14.88
N GLY A 36 20.73 7.64 15.01
CA GLY A 36 21.28 7.13 16.25
C GLY A 36 21.44 5.62 16.28
N SER A 37 22.07 5.05 15.25
CA SER A 37 22.44 3.63 15.20
C SER A 37 23.49 3.30 16.24
N THR A 38 23.39 2.09 16.78
CA THR A 38 24.30 1.51 17.78
C THR A 38 25.06 0.29 17.26
N ASP A 39 24.67 -0.19 16.07
CA ASP A 39 25.26 -1.31 15.35
C ASP A 39 26.27 -0.86 14.28
N HIS A 40 26.54 -1.71 13.29
CA HIS A 40 27.48 -1.42 12.20
C HIS A 40 26.89 -0.60 11.03
N THR A 41 25.66 -0.08 11.14
CA THR A 41 24.96 0.64 10.07
C THR A 41 25.81 1.76 9.46
N VAL A 42 26.38 2.63 10.29
CA VAL A 42 27.22 3.77 9.84
C VAL A 42 28.45 3.28 9.09
N ALA A 43 29.16 2.29 9.64
CA ALA A 43 30.36 1.74 9.00
C ALA A 43 30.07 1.12 7.63
N ILE A 44 28.90 0.48 7.46
CA ILE A 44 28.44 -0.04 6.16
C ILE A 44 28.19 1.11 5.18
N ALA A 45 27.49 2.18 5.59
CA ALA A 45 27.25 3.33 4.74
C ALA A 45 28.56 3.98 4.25
N GLU A 46 29.51 4.19 5.16
CA GLU A 46 30.85 4.75 4.84
C GLU A 46 31.62 3.84 3.88
N ALA A 47 31.57 2.51 4.05
CA ALA A 47 32.23 1.55 3.16
C ALA A 47 31.68 1.60 1.72
N HIS A 48 30.42 2.01 1.52
CA HIS A 48 29.82 2.26 0.21
C HIS A 48 30.11 3.66 -0.34
N GLY A 49 30.88 4.50 0.39
CA GLY A 49 31.21 5.87 -0.02
C GLY A 49 30.07 6.87 0.16
N ALA A 50 29.10 6.57 1.02
CA ALA A 50 28.00 7.48 1.30
C ALA A 50 28.47 8.72 2.07
N VAL A 51 27.84 9.86 1.81
CA VAL A 51 27.90 11.04 2.69
C VAL A 51 27.02 10.75 3.89
N VAL A 52 27.64 10.56 5.06
CA VAL A 52 26.92 10.24 6.30
C VAL A 52 26.74 11.49 7.14
N ALA A 53 25.53 11.76 7.58
CA ALA A 53 25.21 12.79 8.57
C ALA A 53 24.49 12.17 9.76
N HIS A 54 24.65 12.77 10.94
CA HIS A 54 23.99 12.31 12.16
C HIS A 54 22.88 13.31 12.57
N GLU A 55 21.67 12.80 12.73
CA GLU A 55 20.49 13.56 13.17
C GLU A 55 19.80 12.75 14.27
N PRO A 56 20.07 13.03 15.57
CA PRO A 56 19.48 12.26 16.67
C PRO A 56 17.95 12.26 16.60
N TRP A 57 17.37 11.08 16.76
CA TRP A 57 15.93 10.88 16.70
C TRP A 57 15.14 11.75 17.68
N GLN A 58 14.18 12.53 17.19
CA GLN A 58 13.35 13.44 17.97
C GLN A 58 11.84 13.18 17.83
N GLY A 59 11.44 11.98 17.39
CA GLY A 59 10.01 11.66 17.18
C GLY A 59 9.43 12.26 15.90
N ASP A 60 10.27 12.55 14.91
CA ASP A 60 9.89 13.18 13.65
C ASP A 60 10.65 12.51 12.50
N PHE A 61 9.93 11.81 11.61
CA PHE A 61 10.52 11.19 10.42
C PHE A 61 10.82 12.20 9.30
N ALA A 62 10.03 13.27 9.19
CA ALA A 62 10.26 14.26 8.14
C ALA A 62 11.57 15.05 8.35
N ALA A 63 12.00 15.28 9.58
CA ALA A 63 13.22 16.01 9.87
C ALA A 63 14.47 15.35 9.27
N PRO A 64 14.84 14.08 9.59
CA PRO A 64 15.99 13.42 9.00
C PRO A 64 15.85 13.19 7.49
N ARG A 65 14.62 12.96 6.96
CA ARG A 65 14.42 12.89 5.51
C ARG A 65 14.70 14.22 4.83
N ASN A 66 14.20 15.33 5.37
CA ASN A 66 14.51 16.67 4.84
C ASN A 66 16.00 16.99 4.97
N ARG A 67 16.67 16.54 6.04
CA ARG A 67 18.12 16.68 6.18
C ARG A 67 18.88 15.94 5.07
N SER A 68 18.43 14.74 4.66
CA SER A 68 19.03 14.03 3.53
C SER A 68 18.83 14.77 2.20
N LEU A 69 17.67 15.42 2.01
CA LEU A 69 17.41 16.28 0.84
C LEU A 69 18.30 17.52 0.81
N ASP A 70 18.58 18.14 1.98
CA ASP A 70 19.46 19.31 2.07
C ASP A 70 20.92 18.98 1.73
N LEU A 71 21.35 17.73 1.93
CA LEU A 71 22.68 17.26 1.65
C LEU A 71 22.84 16.73 0.22
N ALA A 72 21.76 16.32 -0.42
CA ALA A 72 21.78 15.79 -1.77
C ALA A 72 22.13 16.87 -2.80
N THR A 73 23.13 16.60 -3.65
CA THR A 73 23.66 17.56 -4.64
C THR A 73 23.23 17.26 -6.06
N GLY A 74 22.63 16.10 -6.32
CA GLY A 74 22.18 15.68 -7.64
C GLY A 74 21.01 16.53 -8.18
N ASP A 75 20.82 16.52 -9.50
CA ASP A 75 19.67 17.16 -10.18
C ASP A 75 18.34 16.49 -9.84
N TRP A 76 18.41 15.17 -9.53
CA TRP A 76 17.30 14.35 -9.10
C TRP A 76 17.60 13.69 -7.76
N VAL A 77 16.55 13.40 -7.00
CA VAL A 77 16.63 12.64 -5.74
C VAL A 77 15.79 11.39 -5.89
N LEU A 78 16.39 10.24 -5.57
CA LEU A 78 15.74 8.95 -5.36
C LEU A 78 15.66 8.71 -3.85
N TYR A 79 14.44 8.66 -3.32
CA TYR A 79 14.17 8.30 -1.95
C TYR A 79 14.07 6.79 -1.80
N VAL A 80 14.85 6.22 -0.89
CA VAL A 80 14.92 4.77 -0.63
C VAL A 80 14.99 4.53 0.88
N ASP A 81 14.33 3.49 1.36
CA ASP A 81 14.50 3.00 2.73
C ASP A 81 15.60 1.92 2.80
N ALA A 82 16.22 1.75 3.97
CA ALA A 82 17.36 0.85 4.15
C ALA A 82 17.05 -0.64 3.91
N ASP A 83 15.77 -1.00 3.97
CA ASP A 83 15.24 -2.36 3.73
C ASP A 83 14.64 -2.53 2.32
N GLU A 84 14.99 -1.63 1.40
CA GLU A 84 14.55 -1.66 0.00
C GLU A 84 15.71 -1.97 -0.94
N GLN A 85 15.40 -2.56 -2.09
CA GLN A 85 16.35 -2.82 -3.16
C GLN A 85 15.76 -2.39 -4.51
N ILE A 86 16.60 -1.79 -5.36
CA ILE A 86 16.22 -1.29 -6.67
C ILE A 86 16.62 -2.29 -7.74
N GLN A 87 15.73 -2.53 -8.69
CA GLN A 87 15.96 -3.35 -9.89
C GLN A 87 15.45 -2.60 -11.13
N GLY A 88 16.03 -2.88 -12.29
CA GLY A 88 15.56 -2.31 -13.55
C GLY A 88 16.69 -2.10 -14.56
N ASP A 89 16.35 -1.42 -15.65
CA ASP A 89 17.29 -0.96 -16.66
C ASP A 89 17.84 0.42 -16.26
N PHE A 90 19.02 0.44 -15.65
CA PHE A 90 19.63 1.66 -15.14
C PHE A 90 20.08 2.60 -16.25
N ASP A 91 20.53 2.07 -17.39
CA ASP A 91 20.94 2.89 -18.53
C ASP A 91 19.73 3.60 -19.15
N ASP A 92 18.60 2.88 -19.35
CA ASP A 92 17.36 3.49 -19.85
C ASP A 92 16.77 4.46 -18.82
N ALA A 93 16.83 4.14 -17.53
CA ALA A 93 16.38 5.04 -16.48
C ALA A 93 17.17 6.35 -16.48
N ARG A 94 18.48 6.32 -16.52
CA ARG A 94 19.34 7.50 -16.59
C ARG A 94 19.14 8.29 -17.88
N ALA A 95 19.06 7.62 -19.03
CA ALA A 95 18.76 8.25 -20.31
C ALA A 95 17.39 8.95 -20.33
N TYR A 96 16.40 8.41 -19.62
CA TYR A 96 15.12 9.08 -19.45
C TYR A 96 15.26 10.35 -18.61
N LEU A 97 15.93 10.30 -17.44
CA LEU A 97 16.12 11.46 -16.57
C LEU A 97 16.80 12.63 -17.27
N ASP A 98 17.79 12.33 -18.15
CA ASP A 98 18.47 13.35 -18.96
C ASP A 98 17.52 14.13 -19.89
N ARG A 99 16.46 13.49 -20.37
CA ARG A 99 15.47 14.08 -21.31
C ARG A 99 14.23 14.64 -20.64
N ALA A 100 13.96 14.29 -19.39
CA ALA A 100 12.71 14.59 -18.67
C ALA A 100 12.68 16.04 -18.15
N SER A 101 12.96 17.05 -19.00
CA SER A 101 13.10 18.44 -18.58
C SER A 101 11.79 19.06 -18.03
N ALA A 102 10.64 18.61 -18.51
CA ALA A 102 9.32 19.07 -18.10
C ALA A 102 8.71 18.24 -16.94
N CYS A 103 9.44 17.23 -16.42
CA CYS A 103 8.97 16.38 -15.34
C CYS A 103 9.56 16.83 -14.00
N VAL A 104 8.74 16.90 -12.94
CA VAL A 104 9.14 17.23 -11.59
C VAL A 104 9.18 16.02 -10.68
N GLY A 105 8.34 15.03 -10.90
CA GLY A 105 8.22 13.85 -10.06
C GLY A 105 7.80 12.61 -10.83
N LEU A 106 8.33 11.48 -10.42
CA LEU A 106 8.11 10.18 -11.04
C LEU A 106 7.56 9.20 -10.01
N ARG A 107 6.52 8.49 -10.40
CA ARG A 107 5.93 7.43 -9.60
C ARG A 107 6.53 6.10 -10.03
N VAL A 108 7.48 5.62 -9.23
CA VAL A 108 8.24 4.39 -9.47
C VAL A 108 7.40 3.17 -9.06
N ARG A 109 7.52 2.07 -9.80
CA ARG A 109 6.90 0.79 -9.44
C ARG A 109 7.45 0.30 -8.11
N PHE A 110 6.57 -0.01 -7.17
CA PHE A 110 6.89 -0.45 -5.82
C PHE A 110 6.21 -1.77 -5.50
N VAL A 111 6.97 -2.74 -5.00
CA VAL A 111 6.50 -4.05 -4.54
C VAL A 111 6.64 -4.09 -3.02
N PRO A 112 5.55 -3.94 -2.24
CA PRO A 112 5.64 -3.75 -0.80
C PRO A 112 6.03 -5.03 -0.05
N ARG A 113 5.66 -6.20 -0.55
CA ARG A 113 6.00 -7.52 0.01
C ARG A 113 5.56 -8.65 -0.93
N VAL A 114 6.05 -9.86 -0.66
CA VAL A 114 5.64 -11.07 -1.40
C VAL A 114 4.13 -11.33 -1.23
N GLY A 115 3.45 -11.69 -2.32
CA GLY A 115 1.99 -11.94 -2.36
C GLY A 115 1.15 -10.66 -2.34
N TRP A 116 1.76 -9.52 -2.63
CA TRP A 116 1.05 -8.25 -2.80
C TRP A 116 1.32 -7.65 -4.17
N THR A 117 0.27 -7.04 -4.73
CA THR A 117 0.38 -6.42 -6.05
C THR A 117 1.27 -5.18 -6.00
N PRO A 118 2.05 -4.93 -7.06
CA PRO A 118 2.80 -3.71 -7.17
C PRO A 118 1.86 -2.50 -7.36
N PHE A 119 2.34 -1.34 -6.95
CA PHE A 119 1.71 -0.05 -7.26
C PHE A 119 2.77 0.98 -7.58
N ARG A 120 2.41 2.23 -7.85
CA ARG A 120 3.37 3.29 -8.15
C ARG A 120 3.40 4.32 -7.04
N GLU A 121 4.59 4.57 -6.52
CA GLU A 121 4.86 5.51 -5.44
C GLU A 121 5.76 6.66 -5.88
N TYR A 122 5.60 7.83 -5.26
CA TYR A 122 6.48 8.98 -5.48
C TYR A 122 7.84 8.71 -4.84
N ARG A 123 8.80 8.26 -5.63
CA ARG A 123 10.13 7.86 -5.15
C ARG A 123 11.27 8.62 -5.80
N LEU A 124 11.01 9.32 -6.92
CA LEU A 124 12.03 10.01 -7.70
C LEU A 124 11.51 11.38 -8.14
N TRP A 125 12.24 12.45 -7.82
CA TRP A 125 11.83 13.82 -8.15
C TRP A 125 13.01 14.75 -8.35
N ARG A 126 12.75 15.95 -8.95
CA ARG A 126 13.74 17.01 -9.08
C ARG A 126 14.21 17.49 -7.72
N ASN A 127 15.52 17.59 -7.52
CA ASN A 127 16.09 18.17 -6.31
C ASN A 127 15.80 19.67 -6.24
N ARG A 128 14.80 20.03 -5.45
CA ARG A 128 14.31 21.41 -5.32
C ARG A 128 14.10 21.77 -3.86
N PRO A 129 14.39 23.03 -3.46
CA PRO A 129 14.24 23.46 -2.08
C PRO A 129 12.78 23.53 -1.61
N ASP A 130 11.81 23.60 -2.53
CA ASP A 130 10.38 23.64 -2.25
C ASP A 130 9.72 22.24 -2.19
N ILE A 131 10.46 21.17 -2.46
CA ILE A 131 9.98 19.79 -2.30
C ILE A 131 10.52 19.24 -0.98
N ARG A 132 9.62 19.05 0.00
CA ARG A 132 9.95 18.63 1.36
C ARG A 132 8.94 17.65 1.91
N PHE A 133 9.41 16.74 2.75
CA PHE A 133 8.55 15.88 3.55
C PHE A 133 7.81 16.66 4.62
N GLN A 134 6.58 16.26 4.90
CA GLN A 134 5.68 16.85 5.89
C GLN A 134 5.05 15.75 6.75
N GLY A 135 4.81 16.05 8.04
CA GLY A 135 4.25 15.12 9.03
C GLY A 135 5.33 14.40 9.83
N HIS A 136 5.10 14.24 11.14
CA HIS A 136 6.07 13.62 12.05
C HIS A 136 6.12 12.10 11.90
N ILE A 137 4.97 11.49 11.58
CA ILE A 137 4.83 10.07 11.26
C ILE A 137 3.97 9.93 10.01
N HIS A 138 4.21 8.89 9.20
CA HIS A 138 3.65 8.76 7.86
C HIS A 138 3.85 10.05 7.06
N GLU A 139 5.07 10.52 7.14
CA GLU A 139 5.53 11.71 6.42
C GLU A 139 5.39 11.52 4.91
N THR A 140 5.03 12.58 4.24
CA THR A 140 4.79 12.55 2.79
C THR A 140 5.43 13.72 2.09
N VAL A 141 5.98 13.46 0.92
CA VAL A 141 6.52 14.47 0.00
C VAL A 141 5.49 14.86 -1.08
N VAL A 142 4.39 14.11 -1.17
CA VAL A 142 3.40 14.24 -2.26
C VAL A 142 2.80 15.64 -2.38
N PRO A 143 2.37 16.31 -1.28
CA PRO A 143 1.81 17.67 -1.39
C PRO A 143 2.79 18.66 -1.98
N SER A 144 4.08 18.61 -1.60
CA SER A 144 5.09 19.54 -2.12
C SER A 144 5.47 19.25 -3.57
N ILE A 145 5.52 17.98 -4.00
CA ILE A 145 5.70 17.62 -5.42
C ILE A 145 4.53 18.13 -6.27
N ARG A 146 3.29 17.93 -5.83
CA ARG A 146 2.09 18.42 -6.54
C ARG A 146 2.08 19.95 -6.62
N ALA A 147 2.37 20.63 -5.51
CA ALA A 147 2.47 22.09 -5.49
C ALA A 147 3.55 22.61 -6.45
N ALA A 148 4.70 21.96 -6.53
CA ALA A 148 5.75 22.31 -7.48
C ALA A 148 5.32 22.03 -8.95
N ALA A 149 4.62 20.93 -9.20
CA ALA A 149 4.06 20.63 -10.52
C ALA A 149 3.12 21.76 -11.00
N ASP A 150 2.20 22.16 -10.15
CA ASP A 150 1.23 23.23 -10.46
C ASP A 150 1.92 24.60 -10.63
N ALA A 151 2.82 24.97 -9.71
CA ALA A 151 3.48 26.28 -9.71
C ALA A 151 4.38 26.51 -10.92
N TYR A 152 4.98 25.45 -11.44
CA TYR A 152 5.95 25.53 -12.55
C TYR A 152 5.44 24.91 -13.86
N ALA A 153 4.18 24.49 -13.92
CA ALA A 153 3.57 23.79 -15.06
C ALA A 153 4.39 22.56 -15.51
N LEU A 154 4.86 21.77 -14.53
CA LEU A 154 5.62 20.55 -14.74
C LEU A 154 4.73 19.31 -14.59
N HIS A 155 5.20 18.17 -15.13
CA HIS A 155 4.45 16.93 -15.12
C HIS A 155 4.88 15.99 -13.98
N ILE A 156 3.95 15.12 -13.58
CA ILE A 156 4.20 13.95 -12.73
C ILE A 156 3.83 12.73 -13.56
N GLU A 157 4.77 11.79 -13.71
CA GLU A 157 4.61 10.67 -14.64
C GLU A 157 4.80 9.31 -13.95
N PRO A 158 4.19 8.22 -14.47
CA PRO A 158 4.56 6.87 -14.10
C PRO A 158 5.97 6.53 -14.61
N PHE A 159 6.70 5.69 -13.85
CA PHE A 159 8.07 5.34 -14.19
C PHE A 159 8.35 3.86 -13.92
N ASP A 160 8.19 3.03 -14.94
CA ASP A 160 8.29 1.57 -14.83
C ASP A 160 9.67 1.01 -15.24
N ARG A 161 10.68 1.89 -15.44
CA ARG A 161 12.06 1.49 -15.74
C ARG A 161 12.81 0.96 -14.52
N LEU A 162 12.32 1.35 -13.34
CA LEU A 162 12.82 0.89 -12.05
C LEU A 162 11.68 0.25 -11.26
N THR A 163 12.03 -0.77 -10.48
CA THR A 163 11.14 -1.37 -9.49
C THR A 163 11.85 -1.36 -8.14
N ILE A 164 11.16 -0.90 -7.11
CA ILE A 164 11.61 -0.93 -5.73
C ILE A 164 10.95 -2.13 -5.05
N HIS A 165 11.75 -3.02 -4.48
CA HIS A 165 11.29 -4.16 -3.68
C HIS A 165 11.57 -3.89 -2.22
N HIS A 166 10.56 -4.01 -1.37
CA HIS A 166 10.67 -3.83 0.07
C HIS A 166 10.72 -5.18 0.79
N TYR A 167 11.75 -5.38 1.61
CA TYR A 167 12.04 -6.63 2.32
C TYR A 167 11.85 -6.53 3.85
N GLY A 168 11.44 -5.38 4.35
CA GLY A 168 11.37 -5.06 5.79
C GLY A 168 10.16 -5.61 6.56
N TYR A 169 9.29 -6.41 5.93
CA TYR A 169 8.07 -6.91 6.58
C TYR A 169 8.24 -8.16 7.43
N GLU A 170 9.44 -8.74 7.50
CA GLU A 170 9.72 -9.95 8.28
C GLU A 170 10.23 -9.57 9.69
N GLY A 171 9.46 -9.88 10.74
CA GLY A 171 9.86 -9.70 12.13
C GLY A 171 8.74 -9.29 13.08
N ASP A 172 9.03 -9.29 14.38
CA ASP A 172 8.09 -8.86 15.42
C ASP A 172 7.84 -7.34 15.33
N ARG A 173 6.55 -6.99 15.21
CA ARG A 173 6.10 -5.62 15.08
C ARG A 173 5.70 -4.97 16.42
N ALA A 174 5.88 -5.66 17.55
CA ALA A 174 5.48 -5.13 18.85
C ALA A 174 6.24 -3.85 19.20
N ASP A 175 7.56 -3.85 19.00
CA ASP A 175 8.39 -2.65 19.23
C ASP A 175 8.04 -1.50 18.30
N LYS A 176 7.74 -1.80 17.03
CA LYS A 176 7.29 -0.81 16.06
C LYS A 176 5.96 -0.20 16.48
N ARG A 177 4.99 -1.01 16.90
CA ARG A 177 3.68 -0.53 17.39
C ARG A 177 3.83 0.35 18.63
N ALA A 178 4.64 -0.08 19.61
CA ALA A 178 4.90 0.69 20.83
C ALA A 178 5.56 2.06 20.54
N ARG A 179 6.39 2.15 19.49
CA ARG A 179 6.96 3.41 19.02
C ARG A 179 5.93 4.28 18.29
N ASP A 180 5.12 3.68 17.41
CA ASP A 180 4.26 4.41 16.49
C ASP A 180 2.98 4.94 17.15
N GLU A 181 2.39 4.21 18.12
CA GLU A 181 1.14 4.63 18.80
C GLU A 181 1.23 6.06 19.38
N PRO A 182 2.20 6.42 20.25
CA PRO A 182 2.27 7.76 20.79
C PRO A 182 2.54 8.83 19.74
N LEU A 183 3.25 8.51 18.66
CA LEU A 183 3.49 9.44 17.55
C LEU A 183 2.22 9.70 16.75
N LEU A 184 1.41 8.66 16.48
CA LEU A 184 0.13 8.78 15.79
C LEU A 184 -0.86 9.62 16.60
N ILE A 185 -0.96 9.39 17.92
CA ILE A 185 -1.80 10.19 18.82
C ILE A 185 -1.36 11.65 18.83
N ALA A 186 -0.05 11.92 18.93
CA ALA A 186 0.48 13.26 18.90
C ALA A 186 0.28 13.96 17.55
N GLU A 187 0.36 13.21 16.44
CA GLU A 187 0.09 13.75 15.11
C GLU A 187 -1.38 14.15 14.95
N LEU A 188 -2.32 13.29 15.39
CA LEU A 188 -3.75 13.62 15.37
C LEU A 188 -4.12 14.82 16.25
N ALA A 189 -3.43 14.99 17.39
CA ALA A 189 -3.64 16.17 18.24
C ALA A 189 -3.22 17.48 17.54
N ARG A 190 -2.24 17.44 16.64
CA ARG A 190 -1.76 18.59 15.85
C ARG A 190 -2.54 18.79 14.55
N HIS A 191 -2.90 17.68 13.90
CA HIS A 191 -3.48 17.62 12.56
C HIS A 191 -4.68 16.65 12.53
N PRO A 192 -5.81 17.01 13.16
CA PRO A 192 -6.99 16.16 13.25
C PRO A 192 -7.69 15.96 11.90
N ASP A 193 -7.26 16.69 10.87
CA ASP A 193 -7.75 16.63 9.50
C ASP A 193 -6.98 15.64 8.60
N ARG A 194 -6.14 14.76 9.18
CA ARG A 194 -5.39 13.72 8.47
C ARG A 194 -6.03 12.32 8.63
N PRO A 195 -7.03 11.94 7.83
CA PRO A 195 -7.77 10.66 7.99
C PRO A 195 -6.88 9.43 7.94
N PHE A 196 -5.85 9.46 7.09
CA PHE A 196 -4.88 8.37 6.97
C PHE A 196 -4.19 8.02 8.30
N VAL A 197 -3.98 9.00 9.18
CA VAL A 197 -3.38 8.77 10.51
C VAL A 197 -4.36 8.04 11.45
N TYR A 198 -5.68 8.30 11.34
CA TYR A 198 -6.69 7.52 12.06
C TYR A 198 -6.65 6.04 11.64
N ASP A 199 -6.54 5.76 10.35
CA ASP A 199 -6.43 4.39 9.87
C ASP A 199 -5.23 3.67 10.48
N HIS A 200 -4.05 4.29 10.45
CA HIS A 200 -2.86 3.70 11.04
C HIS A 200 -2.97 3.47 12.55
N LEU A 201 -3.58 4.41 13.29
CA LEU A 201 -3.81 4.25 14.72
C LEU A 201 -4.81 3.11 15.00
N ALA A 202 -5.90 3.04 14.24
CA ALA A 202 -6.87 1.96 14.35
C ALA A 202 -6.25 0.58 14.08
N ARG A 203 -5.39 0.46 13.06
CA ARG A 203 -4.63 -0.78 12.79
C ARG A 203 -3.65 -1.14 13.92
N VAL A 204 -3.08 -0.16 14.61
CA VAL A 204 -2.26 -0.43 15.81
C VAL A 204 -3.12 -1.06 16.90
N TYR A 205 -4.32 -0.53 17.16
CA TYR A 205 -5.24 -1.08 18.14
C TYR A 205 -5.76 -2.47 17.73
N GLU A 206 -6.14 -2.65 16.48
CA GLU A 206 -6.56 -3.96 15.95
C GLU A 206 -5.47 -5.02 16.15
N ALA A 207 -4.22 -4.70 15.79
CA ALA A 207 -3.09 -5.59 15.94
C ALA A 207 -2.71 -5.86 17.41
N ALA A 208 -3.11 -4.99 18.35
CA ALA A 208 -3.01 -5.19 19.78
C ALA A 208 -4.18 -6.02 20.36
N GLY A 209 -5.18 -6.37 19.54
CA GLY A 209 -6.38 -7.09 19.96
C GLY A 209 -7.47 -6.19 20.57
N ASP A 210 -7.31 -4.88 20.52
CA ASP A 210 -8.28 -3.88 21.00
C ASP A 210 -9.21 -3.45 19.86
N GLY A 211 -10.10 -4.35 19.45
CA GLY A 211 -11.03 -4.13 18.34
C GLY A 211 -12.02 -3.00 18.60
N GLU A 212 -12.42 -2.75 19.85
CA GLU A 212 -13.33 -1.66 20.21
C GLU A 212 -12.67 -0.29 19.91
N ARG A 213 -11.45 -0.07 20.41
CA ARG A 213 -10.72 1.18 20.12
C ARG A 213 -10.41 1.32 18.63
N ALA A 214 -10.12 0.23 17.93
CA ALA A 214 -9.91 0.26 16.49
C ALA A 214 -11.15 0.77 15.75
N VAL A 215 -12.32 0.21 16.02
CA VAL A 215 -13.61 0.61 15.42
C VAL A 215 -13.91 2.08 15.72
N ASP A 216 -13.77 2.52 16.98
CA ASP A 216 -14.04 3.91 17.38
C ASP A 216 -13.10 4.87 16.64
N THR A 217 -11.84 4.51 16.49
CA THR A 217 -10.83 5.32 15.78
C THR A 217 -11.15 5.45 14.29
N TRP A 218 -11.51 4.34 13.60
CA TRP A 218 -11.96 4.42 12.21
C TRP A 218 -13.23 5.27 12.05
N LYS A 219 -14.24 5.10 12.93
CA LYS A 219 -15.48 5.89 12.91
C LYS A 219 -15.22 7.38 13.12
N GLU A 220 -14.28 7.74 14.01
CA GLU A 220 -13.86 9.13 14.18
C GLU A 220 -13.21 9.68 12.90
N GLY A 221 -12.29 8.93 12.29
CA GLY A 221 -11.68 9.31 11.02
C GLY A 221 -12.69 9.51 9.90
N ILE A 222 -13.68 8.61 9.77
CA ILE A 222 -14.79 8.74 8.79
C ILE A 222 -15.62 9.99 9.07
N THR A 223 -15.87 10.31 10.35
CA THR A 223 -16.60 11.54 10.71
C THR A 223 -15.85 12.77 10.21
N ARG A 224 -14.51 12.81 10.36
CA ARG A 224 -13.68 13.91 9.84
C ARG A 224 -13.72 13.99 8.32
N VAL A 225 -13.74 12.84 7.64
CA VAL A 225 -13.88 12.79 6.17
C VAL A 225 -15.21 13.39 5.72
N ARG A 226 -16.32 13.04 6.38
CA ARG A 226 -17.68 13.55 6.07
C ARG A 226 -17.81 15.07 6.30
N GLU A 227 -17.00 15.67 7.16
CA GLU A 227 -16.97 17.12 7.43
C GLU A 227 -16.23 17.92 6.37
N ARG A 228 -15.57 17.26 5.40
CA ARG A 228 -14.76 17.93 4.38
C ARG A 228 -15.57 18.34 3.16
N ASP A 229 -15.20 19.49 2.59
CA ASP A 229 -15.76 19.95 1.30
C ASP A 229 -15.35 19.06 0.11
N ARG A 230 -14.23 18.33 0.25
CA ARG A 230 -13.69 17.48 -0.82
C ARG A 230 -13.08 16.21 -0.26
N LEU A 231 -13.50 15.10 -0.84
CA LEU A 231 -12.92 13.78 -0.58
C LEU A 231 -11.60 13.60 -1.36
N LEU A 232 -10.65 12.93 -0.72
CA LEU A 232 -9.40 12.52 -1.34
C LEU A 232 -9.44 11.00 -1.59
N PRO A 233 -8.74 10.51 -2.63
CA PRO A 233 -8.72 9.05 -2.91
C PRO A 233 -8.21 8.20 -1.74
N GLU A 234 -7.33 8.75 -0.92
CA GLU A 234 -6.79 8.10 0.28
C GLU A 234 -7.78 7.96 1.43
N ASP A 235 -8.84 8.78 1.49
CA ASP A 235 -9.84 8.75 2.56
C ASP A 235 -10.61 7.42 2.59
N ARG A 236 -10.69 6.71 1.45
CA ARG A 236 -11.36 5.40 1.33
C ARG A 236 -10.80 4.33 2.25
N VAL A 237 -9.54 4.43 2.67
CA VAL A 237 -8.88 3.40 3.49
C VAL A 237 -9.61 3.18 4.82
N LEU A 238 -10.11 4.26 5.44
CA LEU A 238 -10.89 4.20 6.67
C LEU A 238 -12.15 3.35 6.52
N TYR A 239 -12.90 3.56 5.42
CA TYR A 239 -14.12 2.79 5.13
C TYR A 239 -13.77 1.33 4.86
N VAL A 240 -12.80 1.09 4.00
CA VAL A 240 -12.40 -0.27 3.59
C VAL A 240 -11.94 -1.09 4.80
N ASP A 241 -11.09 -0.55 5.65
CA ASP A 241 -10.53 -1.27 6.79
C ASP A 241 -11.58 -1.50 7.89
N LEU A 242 -12.43 -0.52 8.18
CA LEU A 242 -13.56 -0.72 9.09
C LEU A 242 -14.52 -1.79 8.58
N ILE A 243 -14.91 -1.74 7.29
CA ILE A 243 -15.78 -2.75 6.67
C ILE A 243 -15.17 -4.14 6.77
N HIS A 244 -13.88 -4.28 6.43
CA HIS A 244 -13.17 -5.55 6.54
C HIS A 244 -13.10 -6.07 7.96
N HIS A 245 -12.81 -5.20 8.92
CA HIS A 245 -12.80 -5.54 10.35
C HIS A 245 -14.16 -6.05 10.84
N LEU A 246 -15.24 -5.34 10.52
CA LEU A 246 -16.61 -5.72 10.91
C LEU A 246 -17.01 -7.06 10.30
N LEU A 247 -16.77 -7.25 8.99
CA LEU A 247 -17.05 -8.52 8.31
C LEU A 247 -16.23 -9.69 8.88
N ALA A 248 -14.97 -9.47 9.23
CA ALA A 248 -14.09 -10.49 9.80
C ALA A 248 -14.56 -10.92 11.20
N ASN A 249 -15.17 -10.01 11.96
CA ASN A 249 -15.74 -10.27 13.29
C ASN A 249 -17.22 -10.69 13.25
N GLY A 250 -17.79 -10.93 12.06
CA GLY A 250 -19.18 -11.41 11.90
C GLY A 250 -20.24 -10.35 12.20
N VAL A 251 -19.88 -9.08 12.25
CA VAL A 251 -20.84 -7.98 12.39
C VAL A 251 -21.46 -7.72 11.04
N ILE A 252 -22.74 -8.03 10.91
CA ILE A 252 -23.53 -7.91 9.66
C ILE A 252 -24.87 -7.29 10.08
N ASP A 253 -24.95 -5.97 9.93
CA ASP A 253 -26.11 -5.17 10.33
C ASP A 253 -26.39 -4.06 9.30
N ASP A 254 -27.47 -3.32 9.51
CA ASP A 254 -27.88 -2.24 8.62
C ASP A 254 -26.84 -1.10 8.58
N GLU A 255 -26.08 -0.86 9.66
CA GLU A 255 -25.02 0.17 9.70
C GLU A 255 -23.88 -0.21 8.73
N LEU A 256 -23.49 -1.48 8.70
CA LEU A 256 -22.49 -1.97 7.76
C LEU A 256 -22.97 -1.87 6.31
N GLU A 257 -24.25 -2.19 6.02
CA GLU A 257 -24.80 -2.03 4.66
C GLU A 257 -24.72 -0.56 4.20
N VAL A 258 -25.15 0.37 5.04
CA VAL A 258 -25.07 1.81 4.76
C VAL A 258 -23.62 2.25 4.53
N LEU A 259 -22.67 1.76 5.33
CA LEU A 259 -21.25 2.11 5.19
C LEU A 259 -20.66 1.62 3.87
N VAL A 260 -21.01 0.41 3.44
CA VAL A 260 -20.56 -0.16 2.15
C VAL A 260 -21.14 0.63 0.98
N ASP A 261 -22.43 0.96 1.03
CA ASP A 261 -23.10 1.74 -0.01
C ASP A 261 -22.51 3.15 -0.12
N GLU A 262 -22.30 3.83 1.02
CA GLU A 262 -21.66 5.14 1.09
C GLU A 262 -20.24 5.10 0.48
N ALA A 263 -19.43 4.10 0.84
CA ALA A 263 -18.08 3.97 0.32
C ALA A 263 -18.07 3.74 -1.22
N ARG A 264 -19.02 2.95 -1.74
CA ARG A 264 -19.13 2.70 -3.19
C ARG A 264 -19.62 3.93 -3.96
N ASP A 265 -20.47 4.74 -3.36
CA ASP A 265 -21.00 5.97 -3.98
C ASP A 265 -19.95 7.09 -3.99
N GLN A 266 -19.14 7.18 -2.95
CA GLN A 266 -18.21 8.29 -2.76
C GLN A 266 -16.82 8.06 -3.40
N PHE A 267 -16.36 6.82 -3.48
CA PHE A 267 -15.00 6.52 -3.94
C PHE A 267 -14.99 5.76 -5.25
N VAL A 268 -13.88 5.94 -5.98
CA VAL A 268 -13.61 5.14 -7.18
C VAL A 268 -13.58 3.66 -6.79
N ARG A 269 -14.15 2.83 -7.64
CA ARG A 269 -14.21 1.38 -7.51
C ARG A 269 -12.83 0.80 -7.20
N THR A 270 -12.73 0.01 -6.12
CA THR A 270 -11.49 -0.65 -5.71
C THR A 270 -11.69 -2.12 -5.40
N PRO A 271 -10.66 -2.96 -5.64
CA PRO A 271 -10.76 -4.41 -5.44
C PRO A 271 -11.19 -4.83 -4.05
N THR A 272 -10.63 -4.22 -3.01
CA THR A 272 -10.97 -4.55 -1.61
C THR A 272 -12.41 -4.16 -1.26
N LEU A 273 -12.89 -3.01 -1.75
CA LEU A 273 -14.26 -2.57 -1.52
C LEU A 273 -15.27 -3.48 -2.23
N GLU A 274 -14.99 -3.86 -3.48
CA GLU A 274 -15.86 -4.76 -4.24
C GLU A 274 -15.90 -6.18 -3.65
N LEU A 275 -14.75 -6.69 -3.17
CA LEU A 275 -14.73 -7.96 -2.44
C LEU A 275 -15.56 -7.89 -1.15
N ALA A 276 -15.46 -6.78 -0.41
CA ALA A 276 -16.22 -6.57 0.82
C ALA A 276 -17.72 -6.48 0.53
N ALA A 277 -18.13 -5.73 -0.48
CA ALA A 277 -19.52 -5.65 -0.93
C ALA A 277 -20.09 -7.01 -1.35
N ALA A 278 -19.31 -7.79 -2.11
CA ALA A 278 -19.69 -9.14 -2.51
C ALA A 278 -19.83 -10.09 -1.30
N ARG A 279 -18.92 -9.99 -0.32
CA ARG A 279 -18.99 -10.76 0.94
C ARG A 279 -20.25 -10.42 1.73
N LEU A 280 -20.55 -9.14 1.86
CA LEU A 280 -21.76 -8.67 2.54
C LEU A 280 -23.02 -9.15 1.83
N ALA A 281 -23.13 -9.00 0.51
CA ALA A 281 -24.25 -9.46 -0.29
C ALA A 281 -24.48 -10.97 -0.15
N PHE A 282 -23.41 -11.78 -0.19
CA PHE A 282 -23.51 -13.22 0.04
C PHE A 282 -23.98 -13.53 1.47
N ALA A 283 -23.42 -12.89 2.48
CA ALA A 283 -23.73 -13.12 3.90
C ALA A 283 -25.18 -12.74 4.24
N THR A 284 -25.74 -11.74 3.55
CA THR A 284 -27.15 -11.30 3.71
C THR A 284 -28.13 -12.06 2.78
N GLY A 285 -27.69 -13.16 2.16
CA GLY A 285 -28.55 -14.03 1.34
C GLY A 285 -28.88 -13.45 -0.04
N ARG A 286 -28.09 -12.52 -0.54
CA ARG A 286 -28.21 -11.88 -1.86
C ARG A 286 -27.07 -12.30 -2.81
N PRO A 287 -26.86 -13.62 -3.09
CA PRO A 287 -25.71 -14.08 -3.88
C PRO A 287 -25.68 -13.54 -5.32
N ARG A 288 -26.85 -13.13 -5.86
CA ARG A 288 -26.93 -12.53 -7.20
C ARG A 288 -26.25 -11.18 -7.27
N ASP A 289 -26.37 -10.37 -6.20
CA ASP A 289 -25.80 -9.02 -6.13
C ASP A 289 -24.26 -9.06 -6.01
N ALA A 290 -23.71 -10.19 -5.56
CA ALA A 290 -22.27 -10.40 -5.47
C ALA A 290 -21.61 -10.78 -6.83
N LEU A 291 -22.38 -11.19 -7.85
CA LEU A 291 -21.79 -11.71 -9.09
C LEU A 291 -21.03 -10.63 -9.87
N GLU A 292 -21.62 -9.45 -10.08
CA GLU A 292 -21.01 -8.39 -10.87
C GLU A 292 -19.69 -7.89 -10.24
N PRO A 293 -19.62 -7.56 -8.93
CA PRO A 293 -18.37 -7.24 -8.27
C PRO A 293 -17.30 -8.32 -8.44
N LEU A 294 -17.67 -9.59 -8.29
CA LEU A 294 -16.73 -10.70 -8.37
C LEU A 294 -16.26 -10.98 -9.81
N ASP A 295 -17.16 -10.94 -10.79
CA ASP A 295 -16.81 -11.08 -12.20
C ASP A 295 -15.85 -9.96 -12.64
N TRP A 296 -16.04 -8.72 -12.14
CA TRP A 296 -15.08 -7.63 -12.36
C TRP A 296 -13.73 -7.94 -11.72
N LEU A 297 -13.68 -8.38 -10.45
CA LEU A 297 -12.44 -8.68 -9.74
C LEU A 297 -11.59 -9.72 -10.48
N VAL A 298 -12.21 -10.82 -10.93
CA VAL A 298 -11.50 -11.93 -11.60
C VAL A 298 -11.15 -11.60 -13.05
N SER A 299 -11.64 -10.49 -13.60
CA SER A 299 -11.33 -10.02 -14.96
C SER A 299 -10.15 -9.04 -15.00
N LEU A 300 -9.68 -8.53 -13.84
CA LEU A 300 -8.59 -7.58 -13.79
C LEU A 300 -7.27 -8.24 -14.17
N ASP A 301 -6.55 -7.60 -15.07
CA ASP A 301 -5.15 -7.90 -15.38
C ASP A 301 -4.20 -7.00 -14.56
N ASP A 302 -2.90 -7.24 -14.69
CA ASP A 302 -1.86 -6.49 -13.96
C ASP A 302 -1.95 -4.98 -14.19
N ASP A 303 -2.23 -4.54 -15.42
CA ASP A 303 -2.35 -3.13 -15.77
C ASP A 303 -3.59 -2.50 -15.13
N GLY A 304 -4.71 -3.21 -15.14
CA GLY A 304 -5.95 -2.81 -14.46
C GLY A 304 -5.75 -2.68 -12.95
N ILE A 305 -5.03 -3.61 -12.33
CA ILE A 305 -4.70 -3.59 -10.91
C ILE A 305 -3.80 -2.39 -10.56
N ILE A 306 -2.71 -2.18 -11.30
CA ILE A 306 -1.79 -1.05 -11.10
C ILE A 306 -2.51 0.29 -11.31
N ALA A 307 -3.47 0.36 -12.23
CA ALA A 307 -4.24 1.57 -12.50
C ALA A 307 -5.09 2.03 -11.30
N THR A 308 -5.43 1.13 -10.36
CA THR A 308 -6.16 1.48 -9.12
C THR A 308 -5.32 2.35 -8.17
N GLY A 309 -4.00 2.38 -8.35
CA GLY A 309 -3.08 3.23 -7.60
C GLY A 309 -2.79 2.78 -6.17
N ALA A 310 -3.11 1.53 -5.82
CA ALA A 310 -2.85 0.94 -4.52
C ALA A 310 -2.32 -0.50 -4.65
N SER A 311 -1.76 -1.02 -3.57
CA SER A 311 -1.35 -2.41 -3.46
C SER A 311 -2.40 -3.23 -2.72
N TYR A 312 -2.57 -4.46 -3.15
CA TYR A 312 -3.55 -5.40 -2.61
C TYR A 312 -2.90 -6.76 -2.36
N ASP A 313 -3.41 -7.48 -1.39
CA ASP A 313 -3.17 -8.91 -1.26
C ASP A 313 -3.64 -9.61 -2.54
N GLU A 314 -2.77 -10.38 -3.20
CA GLU A 314 -3.07 -11.05 -4.47
C GLU A 314 -4.28 -11.99 -4.36
N ARG A 315 -4.57 -12.49 -3.15
CA ARG A 315 -5.73 -13.34 -2.87
C ARG A 315 -7.07 -12.63 -3.14
N VAL A 316 -7.10 -11.31 -3.13
CA VAL A 316 -8.30 -10.50 -3.48
C VAL A 316 -8.77 -10.78 -4.90
N PHE A 317 -7.83 -11.00 -5.83
CA PHE A 317 -8.10 -11.35 -7.25
C PHE A 317 -8.03 -12.84 -7.49
N GLY A 318 -7.39 -13.55 -6.58
CA GLY A 318 -7.11 -14.97 -6.60
C GLY A 318 -8.20 -15.81 -5.94
N GLU A 319 -7.75 -16.70 -5.06
CA GLU A 319 -8.61 -17.73 -4.48
C GLU A 319 -9.79 -17.17 -3.68
N TRP A 320 -9.70 -15.97 -3.10
CA TRP A 320 -10.82 -15.40 -2.35
C TRP A 320 -11.98 -15.01 -3.27
N ALA A 321 -11.69 -14.27 -4.36
CA ALA A 321 -12.73 -13.87 -5.32
C ALA A 321 -13.32 -15.11 -6.03
N TRP A 322 -12.47 -16.01 -6.51
CA TRP A 322 -12.92 -17.23 -7.19
C TRP A 322 -13.74 -18.14 -6.28
N SER A 323 -13.32 -18.33 -5.02
CA SER A 323 -14.08 -19.13 -4.05
C SER A 323 -15.45 -18.53 -3.76
N LEU A 324 -15.52 -17.20 -3.53
CA LEU A 324 -16.79 -16.54 -3.25
C LEU A 324 -17.72 -16.56 -4.47
N LEU A 325 -17.17 -16.37 -5.68
CA LEU A 325 -17.90 -16.52 -6.94
C LEU A 325 -18.50 -17.92 -7.08
N GLY A 326 -17.69 -18.94 -6.75
CA GLY A 326 -18.16 -20.34 -6.71
C GLY A 326 -19.31 -20.54 -5.71
N LEU A 327 -19.21 -19.97 -4.50
CA LEU A 327 -20.27 -20.03 -3.49
C LEU A 327 -21.56 -19.35 -3.98
N CYS A 328 -21.46 -18.18 -4.59
CA CYS A 328 -22.61 -17.45 -5.13
C CYS A 328 -23.30 -18.24 -6.24
N ARG A 329 -22.55 -18.77 -7.22
CA ARG A 329 -23.08 -19.58 -8.33
C ARG A 329 -23.73 -20.88 -7.82
N PHE A 330 -23.08 -21.53 -6.85
CA PHE A 330 -23.61 -22.73 -6.21
C PHE A 330 -24.94 -22.45 -5.49
N ALA A 331 -25.05 -21.34 -4.76
CA ALA A 331 -26.29 -20.92 -4.09
C ALA A 331 -27.43 -20.60 -5.08
N LEU A 332 -27.07 -20.15 -6.28
CA LEU A 332 -28.02 -19.84 -7.37
C LEU A 332 -28.40 -21.08 -8.23
N GLY A 333 -27.78 -22.24 -7.99
CA GLY A 333 -28.02 -23.47 -8.75
C GLY A 333 -27.24 -23.59 -10.06
N ASP A 334 -26.28 -22.68 -10.31
CA ASP A 334 -25.37 -22.77 -11.45
C ASP A 334 -24.14 -23.61 -11.08
N ASP A 335 -24.39 -24.92 -10.94
CA ASP A 335 -23.41 -25.84 -10.39
C ASP A 335 -22.18 -26.05 -11.27
N ALA A 336 -22.35 -26.01 -12.61
CA ALA A 336 -21.24 -26.13 -13.53
C ALA A 336 -20.28 -24.93 -13.40
N ALA A 337 -20.80 -23.71 -13.41
CA ALA A 337 -19.98 -22.53 -13.24
C ALA A 337 -19.40 -22.40 -11.81
N ALA A 338 -20.10 -22.94 -10.80
CA ALA A 338 -19.56 -23.05 -9.44
C ALA A 338 -18.35 -24.00 -9.39
N ALA A 339 -18.42 -25.15 -10.05
CA ALA A 339 -17.31 -26.10 -10.13
C ALA A 339 -16.08 -25.49 -10.82
N ASP A 340 -16.28 -24.75 -11.91
CA ASP A 340 -15.21 -24.03 -12.62
C ASP A 340 -14.54 -22.98 -11.71
N ALA A 341 -15.34 -22.19 -11.00
CA ALA A 341 -14.82 -21.15 -10.09
C ALA A 341 -14.03 -21.77 -8.92
N PHE A 342 -14.54 -22.83 -8.28
CA PHE A 342 -13.79 -23.54 -7.24
C PHE A 342 -12.53 -24.21 -7.77
N GLY A 343 -12.54 -24.71 -9.02
CA GLY A 343 -11.37 -25.24 -9.71
C GLY A 343 -10.27 -24.19 -9.89
N ARG A 344 -10.63 -22.96 -10.19
CA ARG A 344 -9.69 -21.82 -10.24
C ARG A 344 -9.11 -21.50 -8.86
N ALA A 345 -9.95 -21.45 -7.83
CA ALA A 345 -9.48 -21.23 -6.44
C ALA A 345 -8.51 -22.34 -5.99
N GLU A 346 -8.79 -23.61 -6.30
CA GLU A 346 -7.92 -24.75 -5.98
C GLU A 346 -6.55 -24.66 -6.69
N GLN A 347 -6.53 -24.23 -7.96
CA GLN A 347 -5.29 -24.02 -8.72
C GLN A 347 -4.41 -22.93 -8.12
N LEU A 348 -5.02 -21.83 -7.62
CA LEU A 348 -4.33 -20.69 -7.04
C LEU A 348 -3.83 -20.97 -5.62
N ALA A 349 -4.55 -21.81 -4.87
CA ALA A 349 -4.19 -22.19 -3.48
C ALA A 349 -4.24 -23.71 -3.30
N PRO A 350 -3.29 -24.48 -3.90
CA PRO A 350 -3.32 -25.96 -3.87
C PRO A 350 -3.14 -26.56 -2.47
N GLY A 351 -2.67 -25.76 -1.51
CA GLY A 351 -2.54 -26.15 -0.10
C GLY A 351 -3.86 -26.16 0.67
N ASP A 352 -4.92 -25.53 0.17
CA ASP A 352 -6.24 -25.52 0.78
C ASP A 352 -7.18 -26.56 0.15
N ALA A 353 -7.28 -27.71 0.83
CA ALA A 353 -8.13 -28.81 0.39
C ALA A 353 -9.64 -28.46 0.32
N SER A 354 -10.08 -27.39 0.96
CA SER A 354 -11.50 -27.00 1.02
C SER A 354 -12.04 -26.64 -0.37
N TYR A 355 -11.22 -26.03 -1.23
CA TYR A 355 -11.62 -25.67 -2.59
C TYR A 355 -11.90 -26.92 -3.45
N GLY A 356 -11.03 -27.93 -3.37
CA GLY A 356 -11.24 -29.20 -4.07
C GLY A 356 -12.48 -29.97 -3.58
N VAL A 357 -12.81 -29.88 -2.29
CA VAL A 357 -14.05 -30.45 -1.74
C VAL A 357 -15.27 -29.74 -2.32
N ARG A 358 -15.28 -28.41 -2.34
CA ARG A 358 -16.38 -27.61 -2.89
C ARG A 358 -16.56 -27.84 -4.38
N ARG A 359 -15.47 -27.94 -5.15
CA ARG A 359 -15.51 -28.27 -6.59
C ARG A 359 -16.19 -29.60 -6.82
N ARG A 360 -15.75 -30.71 -6.17
CA ARG A 360 -16.36 -32.01 -6.30
C ARG A 360 -17.84 -32.05 -5.92
N LEU A 361 -18.23 -31.28 -4.89
CA LEU A 361 -19.64 -31.15 -4.50
C LEU A 361 -20.47 -30.49 -5.62
N ALA A 362 -19.97 -29.43 -6.23
CA ALA A 362 -20.62 -28.75 -7.34
C ALA A 362 -20.71 -29.63 -8.58
N GLU A 363 -19.63 -30.36 -8.95
CA GLU A 363 -19.62 -31.33 -10.03
C GLU A 363 -20.66 -32.45 -9.83
N ALA A 364 -20.76 -32.99 -8.59
CA ALA A 364 -21.72 -34.03 -8.27
C ALA A 364 -23.17 -33.53 -8.39
N ARG A 365 -23.46 -32.28 -8.00
CA ARG A 365 -24.78 -31.68 -8.12
C ARG A 365 -25.12 -31.37 -9.58
N ALA A 366 -24.15 -30.86 -10.36
CA ALA A 366 -24.31 -30.63 -11.80
C ALA A 366 -24.59 -31.91 -12.61
N ALA A 367 -24.04 -33.07 -12.19
CA ALA A 367 -24.26 -34.35 -12.81
C ALA A 367 -25.62 -34.97 -12.46
N THR A 368 -26.35 -34.45 -11.48
CA THR A 368 -27.67 -34.96 -11.07
C THR A 368 -28.74 -34.25 -11.89
N PRO A 369 -29.52 -34.95 -12.73
CA PRO A 369 -30.58 -34.31 -13.50
C PRO A 369 -31.61 -33.69 -12.55
N ALA A 370 -32.06 -32.45 -12.86
CA ALA A 370 -33.15 -31.83 -12.15
C ALA A 370 -34.41 -32.72 -12.22
N SER A 371 -34.86 -33.22 -11.07
CA SER A 371 -36.03 -34.06 -10.92
C SER A 371 -37.34 -33.27 -11.11
#